data_a3c246d0256a59097f1a7c41bef0c4e7
#
_entry.id   a3c246d0256a59097f1a7c41bef0c4e7
#
_cell.length_a   1.000
_cell.length_b   1.000
_cell.length_c   1.000
_cell.angle_alpha   90.00
_cell.angle_beta   90.00
_cell.angle_gamma   90.00
#
_symmetry.space_group_name_H-M   'P 1'
#
loop_
_entity.id
_entity.type
_entity.pdbx_description
1 polymer ?
#
loop_
_entity_poly.entity_id
_entity_poly.type
_entity_poly.pdbx_seq_one_letter_code
_entity_poly.pdbx_strand_id
1 'polypeptide(L)'
;MTVLRTLLGLARLAAGAVGRALGPVVGVVSPLGWIVLGVALVSALAAWLLGWSEFLYLGLTLAAGLAVSAFFLIGHASFRVEIELSPKRVTAGQRAFGRLLVTNTGARRSSATRLELPVGRGEADFSVPPLAPGGSGAAAEHEELFAVPTAHRAVITAGPALSVRGDQLGLLRRRVRWADPVELFVHPLTTLLAPSQSGLVRDLEGAVTSTLTNSDLEFHALRPYEPGDDQRYVHWRASARIGQLMVRQFQETRRSELVLTQLVDAAGYASDRRDGADAEPDGASNAEFELAVSVMASVGAQVLREKTRARVLTETLELRTATVTTLLDDSCRLEPTTGLHVSPREFVRDVLARMAPPSVLVVVTGSQTPIGELRAIEAVAGSDTRLIGLRVVLGGEPRISQLSRFHLLTIGELGDLPKLLRRVS
;
A
#
# COMPACT_ATOMS: atom_id res chain seq x y z
N MET A 1 42.76 4.86 35.76
CA MET A 1 41.47 4.83 35.02
C MET A 1 41.62 4.70 33.49
N THR A 2 42.72 5.12 32.90
CA THR A 2 42.96 5.11 31.43
C THR A 2 43.16 3.69 30.87
N VAL A 3 43.89 2.82 31.58
CA VAL A 3 44.17 1.42 31.16
C VAL A 3 42.91 0.55 31.08
N LEU A 4 41.95 0.76 31.99
CA LEU A 4 40.68 0.01 31.99
C LEU A 4 39.78 0.41 30.80
N ARG A 5 39.79 1.68 30.39
CA ARG A 5 39.07 2.16 29.18
C ARG A 5 39.66 1.64 27.88
N THR A 6 41.00 1.53 27.81
CA THR A 6 41.66 0.93 26.62
C THR A 6 41.40 -0.56 26.51
N LEU A 7 41.42 -1.31 27.62
CA LEU A 7 41.09 -2.74 27.66
C LEU A 7 39.63 -3.00 27.28
N LEU A 8 38.68 -2.19 27.77
CA LEU A 8 37.27 -2.25 27.37
C LEU A 8 37.06 -1.88 25.91
N GLY A 9 37.82 -0.94 25.37
CA GLY A 9 37.83 -0.56 23.94
C GLY A 9 38.33 -1.70 23.05
N LEU A 10 39.44 -2.33 23.42
CA LEU A 10 39.98 -3.50 22.72
C LEU A 10 39.07 -4.72 22.81
N ALA A 11 38.44 -4.97 23.94
CA ALA A 11 37.47 -6.05 24.10
C ALA A 11 36.21 -5.83 23.22
N ARG A 12 35.73 -4.59 23.12
CA ARG A 12 34.62 -4.25 22.22
C ARG A 12 34.99 -4.37 20.73
N LEU A 13 36.18 -3.96 20.35
CA LEU A 13 36.69 -4.12 19.00
C LEU A 13 36.90 -5.60 18.63
N ALA A 14 37.46 -6.40 19.56
CA ALA A 14 37.61 -7.83 19.40
C ALA A 14 36.23 -8.54 19.31
N ALA A 15 35.27 -8.18 20.16
CA ALA A 15 33.92 -8.71 20.13
C ALA A 15 33.20 -8.33 18.82
N GLY A 16 33.41 -7.11 18.31
CA GLY A 16 32.86 -6.66 17.02
C GLY A 16 33.55 -7.33 15.80
N ALA A 17 34.82 -7.64 15.88
CA ALA A 17 35.55 -8.40 14.86
C ALA A 17 35.14 -9.87 14.86
N VAL A 18 35.05 -10.48 16.03
CA VAL A 18 34.57 -11.85 16.24
C VAL A 18 33.08 -11.97 15.80
N GLY A 19 32.23 -11.00 16.15
CA GLY A 19 30.82 -10.98 15.71
C GLY A 19 30.68 -10.86 14.19
N ARG A 20 31.53 -10.10 13.52
CA ARG A 20 31.54 -10.01 12.05
C ARG A 20 32.08 -11.27 11.38
N ALA A 21 33.08 -11.93 11.97
CA ALA A 21 33.63 -13.16 11.45
C ALA A 21 32.69 -14.37 11.72
N LEU A 22 32.00 -14.38 12.84
CA LEU A 22 31.04 -15.42 13.22
C LEU A 22 29.65 -15.21 12.67
N GLY A 23 29.28 -13.96 12.28
CA GLY A 23 27.98 -13.64 11.71
C GLY A 23 27.51 -14.59 10.61
N PRO A 24 28.33 -14.85 9.56
CA PRO A 24 27.95 -15.80 8.50
C PRO A 24 27.85 -17.24 9.00
N VAL A 25 28.61 -17.63 10.03
CA VAL A 25 28.57 -18.97 10.60
C VAL A 25 27.34 -19.16 11.47
N VAL A 26 27.01 -18.16 12.29
CA VAL A 26 25.82 -18.19 13.19
C VAL A 26 24.52 -18.31 12.36
N GLY A 27 24.44 -17.68 11.19
CA GLY A 27 23.29 -17.78 10.29
C GLY A 27 23.18 -19.11 9.55
N VAL A 28 24.23 -19.93 9.55
CA VAL A 28 24.26 -21.24 8.88
C VAL A 28 23.89 -22.38 9.82
N VAL A 29 24.20 -22.24 11.10
CA VAL A 29 23.92 -23.28 12.11
C VAL A 29 22.46 -23.21 12.54
N SER A 30 21.72 -24.29 12.38
CA SER A 30 20.33 -24.40 12.82
C SER A 30 20.24 -24.42 14.37
N PRO A 31 19.07 -24.17 14.97
CA PRO A 31 18.89 -24.36 16.41
C PRO A 31 19.30 -25.77 16.90
N LEU A 32 18.97 -26.80 16.11
CA LEU A 32 19.39 -28.17 16.38
C LEU A 32 20.93 -28.33 16.29
N GLY A 33 21.55 -27.69 15.30
CA GLY A 33 23.00 -27.67 15.15
C GLY A 33 23.73 -27.04 16.36
N TRP A 34 23.17 -25.97 16.90
CA TRP A 34 23.69 -25.36 18.13
C TRP A 34 23.58 -26.27 19.35
N ILE A 35 22.47 -27.01 19.49
CA ILE A 35 22.30 -28.02 20.57
C ILE A 35 23.34 -29.11 20.41
N VAL A 36 23.49 -29.69 19.21
CA VAL A 36 24.47 -30.76 18.94
C VAL A 36 25.89 -30.29 19.19
N LEU A 37 26.23 -29.07 18.76
CA LEU A 37 27.54 -28.47 19.02
C LEU A 37 27.76 -28.27 20.52
N GLY A 38 26.76 -27.79 21.26
CA GLY A 38 26.83 -27.63 22.71
C GLY A 38 27.04 -28.94 23.43
N VAL A 39 26.28 -29.98 23.07
CA VAL A 39 26.44 -31.32 23.63
C VAL A 39 27.81 -31.91 23.31
N ALA A 40 28.31 -31.73 22.10
CA ALA A 40 29.64 -32.19 21.72
C ALA A 40 30.75 -31.54 22.57
N LEU A 41 30.66 -30.21 22.79
CA LEU A 41 31.60 -29.46 23.59
C LEU A 41 31.54 -29.87 25.08
N VAL A 42 30.34 -30.04 25.63
CA VAL A 42 30.15 -30.49 27.02
C VAL A 42 30.67 -31.90 27.20
N SER A 43 30.41 -32.80 26.24
CA SER A 43 30.94 -34.18 26.29
C SER A 43 32.47 -34.21 26.20
N ALA A 44 33.07 -33.38 25.35
CA ALA A 44 34.52 -33.27 25.26
C ALA A 44 35.15 -32.74 26.59
N LEU A 45 34.49 -31.74 27.20
CA LEU A 45 34.92 -31.21 28.50
C LEU A 45 34.77 -32.23 29.63
N ALA A 46 33.66 -32.98 29.66
CA ALA A 46 33.42 -34.04 30.62
C ALA A 46 34.45 -35.17 30.49
N ALA A 47 34.79 -35.59 29.29
CA ALA A 47 35.84 -36.55 28.98
C ALA A 47 37.19 -36.10 29.53
N TRP A 48 37.53 -34.82 29.37
CA TRP A 48 38.79 -34.24 29.86
C TRP A 48 38.84 -34.12 31.39
N LEU A 49 37.71 -33.71 32.01
CA LEU A 49 37.65 -33.50 33.45
C LEU A 49 37.50 -34.82 34.26
N LEU A 50 36.67 -35.75 33.74
CA LEU A 50 36.34 -37.00 34.44
C LEU A 50 37.17 -38.17 33.98
N GLY A 51 37.91 -38.08 32.87
CA GLY A 51 38.70 -39.16 32.30
C GLY A 51 37.86 -40.29 31.64
N TRP A 52 36.56 -40.07 31.38
CA TRP A 52 35.64 -41.08 30.87
C TRP A 52 35.68 -41.15 29.33
N SER A 53 36.08 -42.25 28.81
CA SER A 53 36.22 -42.49 27.35
C SER A 53 34.90 -42.43 26.62
N GLU A 54 33.79 -42.78 27.26
CA GLU A 54 32.45 -42.77 26.70
C GLU A 54 32.03 -41.37 26.23
N PHE A 55 32.33 -40.34 27.04
CA PHE A 55 32.06 -38.96 26.68
C PHE A 55 32.96 -38.49 25.52
N LEU A 56 34.19 -39.00 25.42
CA LEU A 56 35.05 -38.68 24.31
C LEU A 56 34.46 -39.23 22.99
N TYR A 57 34.03 -40.50 22.99
CA TYR A 57 33.41 -41.12 21.80
C TYR A 57 32.12 -40.40 21.39
N LEU A 58 31.28 -40.03 22.37
CA LEU A 58 30.05 -39.24 22.11
C LEU A 58 30.41 -37.89 21.48
N GLY A 59 31.32 -37.13 22.04
CA GLY A 59 31.78 -35.85 21.53
C GLY A 59 32.34 -35.96 20.11
N LEU A 60 33.18 -36.95 19.85
CA LEU A 60 33.75 -37.20 18.52
C LEU A 60 32.68 -37.58 17.49
N THR A 61 31.70 -38.41 17.87
CA THR A 61 30.60 -38.82 16.98
C THR A 61 29.75 -37.62 16.57
N LEU A 62 29.38 -36.75 17.53
CA LEU A 62 28.62 -35.53 17.25
C LEU A 62 29.42 -34.51 16.41
N ALA A 63 30.73 -34.38 16.70
CA ALA A 63 31.62 -33.52 15.92
C ALA A 63 31.78 -34.04 14.48
N ALA A 64 31.88 -35.37 14.30
CA ALA A 64 31.92 -36.00 12.98
C ALA A 64 30.63 -35.78 12.21
N GLY A 65 29.46 -35.88 12.87
CA GLY A 65 28.17 -35.55 12.29
C GLY A 65 28.10 -34.10 11.79
N LEU A 66 28.56 -33.13 12.58
CA LEU A 66 28.65 -31.72 12.17
C LEU A 66 29.63 -31.52 11.01
N ALA A 67 30.76 -32.21 10.99
CA ALA A 67 31.74 -32.13 9.91
C ALA A 67 31.17 -32.70 8.59
N VAL A 68 30.43 -33.80 8.66
CA VAL A 68 29.72 -34.37 7.51
C VAL A 68 28.64 -33.40 7.01
N SER A 69 27.86 -32.81 7.93
CA SER A 69 26.86 -31.80 7.57
C SER A 69 27.50 -30.59 6.89
N ALA A 70 28.66 -30.12 7.38
CA ALA A 70 29.40 -29.04 6.75
C ALA A 70 29.87 -29.37 5.32
N PHE A 71 30.20 -30.63 5.05
CA PHE A 71 30.58 -31.07 3.70
C PHE A 71 29.44 -30.91 2.70
N PHE A 72 28.18 -31.13 3.09
CA PHE A 72 27.02 -30.92 2.23
C PHE A 72 26.74 -29.42 1.91
N LEU A 73 27.27 -28.49 2.70
CA LEU A 73 27.17 -27.05 2.42
C LEU A 73 28.23 -26.57 1.42
N ILE A 74 29.29 -27.39 1.19
CA ILE A 74 30.33 -27.07 0.23
C ILE A 74 29.76 -27.22 -1.18
N GLY A 75 29.57 -26.11 -1.85
CA GLY A 75 29.14 -26.10 -3.24
C GLY A 75 28.94 -24.62 -3.65
N HIS A 76 29.57 -24.30 -4.78
CA HIS A 76 29.40 -22.99 -5.40
C HIS A 76 28.29 -23.12 -6.45
N ALA A 77 27.15 -22.50 -6.20
CA ALA A 77 26.17 -22.23 -7.24
C ALA A 77 26.24 -20.72 -7.52
N SER A 78 26.34 -20.38 -8.77
CA SER A 78 26.26 -18.99 -9.23
C SER A 78 25.01 -18.90 -10.10
N PHE A 79 23.91 -18.46 -9.51
CA PHE A 79 22.65 -18.28 -10.22
C PHE A 79 22.42 -16.79 -10.47
N ARG A 80 21.80 -16.49 -11.59
CA ARG A 80 21.02 -15.28 -11.79
C ARG A 80 19.57 -15.68 -11.73
N VAL A 81 18.81 -15.07 -10.83
CA VAL A 81 17.40 -15.35 -10.65
C VAL A 81 16.62 -14.07 -10.94
N GLU A 82 15.67 -14.17 -11.86
CA GLU A 82 14.80 -13.07 -12.24
C GLU A 82 13.36 -13.44 -11.91
N ILE A 83 12.68 -12.54 -11.22
CA ILE A 83 11.26 -12.68 -10.88
C ILE A 83 10.50 -11.71 -11.75
N GLU A 84 9.61 -12.19 -12.59
CA GLU A 84 8.73 -11.38 -13.40
C GLU A 84 7.29 -11.64 -13.00
N LEU A 85 6.55 -10.55 -12.75
CA LEU A 85 5.10 -10.59 -12.51
C LEU A 85 4.40 -9.98 -13.72
N SER A 86 3.50 -10.73 -14.33
CA SER A 86 2.80 -10.29 -15.53
C SER A 86 1.29 -10.59 -15.43
N PRO A 87 0.47 -9.55 -15.60
CA PRO A 87 0.81 -8.13 -15.61
C PRO A 87 1.18 -7.62 -14.19
N LYS A 88 1.94 -6.52 -14.08
CA LYS A 88 2.31 -5.92 -12.79
C LYS A 88 1.15 -5.27 -12.03
N ARG A 89 0.04 -5.05 -12.73
CA ARG A 89 -1.20 -4.49 -12.18
C ARG A 89 -2.38 -5.28 -12.70
N VAL A 90 -3.23 -5.72 -11.79
CA VAL A 90 -4.45 -6.46 -12.10
C VAL A 90 -5.59 -5.92 -11.26
N THR A 91 -6.82 -6.12 -11.69
CA THR A 91 -7.99 -5.87 -10.86
C THR A 91 -8.31 -7.10 -10.03
N ALA A 92 -8.82 -6.92 -8.82
CA ALA A 92 -9.24 -8.02 -7.94
C ALA A 92 -10.10 -9.03 -8.69
N GLY A 93 -9.80 -10.33 -8.53
CA GLY A 93 -10.44 -11.43 -9.25
C GLY A 93 -9.87 -11.76 -10.64
N GLN A 94 -9.01 -10.92 -11.21
CA GLN A 94 -8.31 -11.25 -12.46
C GLN A 94 -7.09 -12.11 -12.17
N ARG A 95 -6.74 -12.99 -13.12
CA ARG A 95 -5.58 -13.87 -12.97
C ARG A 95 -4.28 -13.12 -13.21
N ALA A 96 -3.28 -13.35 -12.35
CA ALA A 96 -1.91 -12.94 -12.54
C ALA A 96 -0.98 -14.14 -12.38
N PHE A 97 0.10 -14.12 -13.15
CA PHE A 97 1.11 -15.17 -13.13
C PHE A 97 2.46 -14.56 -12.82
N GLY A 98 3.23 -15.27 -12.05
CA GLY A 98 4.64 -15.01 -11.87
C GLY A 98 5.47 -16.00 -12.66
N ARG A 99 6.61 -15.53 -13.14
CA ARG A 99 7.65 -16.30 -13.80
C ARG A 99 8.94 -16.18 -13.01
N LEU A 100 9.52 -17.31 -12.65
CA LEU A 100 10.82 -17.42 -12.03
C LEU A 100 11.79 -17.97 -13.05
N LEU A 101 12.73 -17.16 -13.51
CA LEU A 101 13.79 -17.58 -14.42
C LEU A 101 15.08 -17.73 -13.64
N VAL A 102 15.67 -18.93 -13.68
CA VAL A 102 16.91 -19.28 -13.02
C VAL A 102 17.96 -19.61 -14.07
N THR A 103 19.02 -18.83 -14.13
CA THR A 103 20.14 -19.04 -15.07
C THR A 103 21.41 -19.37 -14.30
N ASN A 104 22.08 -20.48 -14.66
CA ASN A 104 23.40 -20.78 -14.13
C ASN A 104 24.45 -19.87 -14.81
N THR A 105 25.09 -19.02 -14.04
CA THR A 105 26.18 -18.13 -14.51
C THR A 105 27.56 -18.68 -14.22
N GLY A 106 27.65 -19.85 -13.54
CA GLY A 106 28.89 -20.48 -13.18
C GLY A 106 29.51 -21.28 -14.33
N ALA A 107 30.83 -21.44 -14.28
CA ALA A 107 31.59 -22.22 -15.28
C ALA A 107 31.40 -23.74 -15.15
N ARG A 108 30.67 -24.23 -14.15
CA ARG A 108 30.41 -25.66 -13.90
C ARG A 108 28.90 -25.91 -13.84
N ARG A 109 28.54 -27.17 -14.07
CA ARG A 109 27.18 -27.65 -13.88
C ARG A 109 26.73 -27.40 -12.43
N SER A 110 25.54 -26.85 -12.24
CA SER A 110 24.98 -26.68 -10.91
C SER A 110 24.48 -27.99 -10.32
N SER A 111 24.36 -28.08 -9.01
CA SER A 111 23.60 -29.18 -8.37
C SER A 111 22.11 -28.78 -8.32
N ALA A 112 21.25 -29.82 -8.18
CA ALA A 112 19.85 -29.58 -7.86
C ALA A 112 19.75 -28.68 -6.64
N THR A 113 18.85 -27.67 -6.70
CA THR A 113 18.72 -26.66 -5.65
C THR A 113 17.25 -26.34 -5.43
N ARG A 114 16.82 -26.22 -4.19
CA ARG A 114 15.50 -25.75 -3.83
C ARG A 114 15.52 -24.23 -3.68
N LEU A 115 14.58 -23.57 -4.32
CA LEU A 115 14.34 -22.13 -4.18
C LEU A 115 13.03 -21.91 -3.43
N GLU A 116 13.12 -21.15 -2.35
CA GLU A 116 11.99 -20.64 -1.59
C GLU A 116 11.66 -19.23 -2.11
N LEU A 117 10.41 -19.01 -2.48
CA LEU A 117 9.91 -17.73 -2.96
C LEU A 117 8.65 -17.34 -2.14
N PRO A 118 8.75 -16.42 -1.17
CA PRO A 118 7.57 -15.86 -0.55
C PRO A 118 6.72 -15.12 -1.58
N VAL A 119 5.41 -15.35 -1.59
CA VAL A 119 4.45 -14.65 -2.45
C VAL A 119 3.28 -14.18 -1.58
N GLY A 120 3.23 -12.90 -1.30
CA GLY A 120 2.29 -12.32 -0.35
C GLY A 120 2.44 -12.93 1.04
N ARG A 121 1.42 -13.65 1.52
CA ARG A 121 1.44 -14.37 2.82
C ARG A 121 1.83 -15.84 2.69
N GLY A 122 1.87 -16.35 1.46
CA GLY A 122 2.25 -17.73 1.17
C GLY A 122 3.72 -17.87 0.82
N GLU A 123 4.16 -19.11 0.70
CA GLU A 123 5.51 -19.47 0.28
C GLU A 123 5.40 -20.51 -0.85
N ALA A 124 6.08 -20.23 -1.95
CA ALA A 124 6.20 -21.16 -3.08
C ALA A 124 7.59 -21.80 -3.09
N ASP A 125 7.63 -23.10 -3.24
CA ASP A 125 8.85 -23.89 -3.30
C ASP A 125 9.08 -24.44 -4.71
N PHE A 126 10.26 -24.15 -5.26
CA PHE A 126 10.64 -24.59 -6.59
C PHE A 126 11.87 -25.51 -6.54
N SER A 127 11.80 -26.62 -7.25
CA SER A 127 12.91 -27.55 -7.37
C SER A 127 13.64 -27.33 -8.69
N VAL A 128 14.78 -26.64 -8.65
CA VAL A 128 15.60 -26.37 -9.82
C VAL A 128 16.50 -27.59 -10.10
N PRO A 129 16.40 -28.20 -11.27
CA PRO A 129 17.26 -29.34 -11.67
C PRO A 129 18.72 -28.89 -11.86
N PRO A 130 19.65 -29.81 -12.00
CA PRO A 130 21.03 -29.49 -12.33
C PRO A 130 21.15 -28.80 -13.69
N LEU A 131 21.56 -27.53 -13.73
CA LEU A 131 21.71 -26.72 -14.92
C LEU A 131 23.13 -26.86 -15.51
N ALA A 132 23.24 -26.83 -16.84
CA ALA A 132 24.51 -26.80 -17.54
C ALA A 132 25.33 -25.55 -17.20
N PRO A 133 26.64 -25.50 -17.49
CA PRO A 133 27.45 -24.31 -17.28
C PRO A 133 26.93 -23.09 -18.02
N GLY A 134 27.21 -21.91 -17.46
CA GLY A 134 26.81 -20.63 -18.07
C GLY A 134 27.36 -20.53 -19.52
N GLY A 135 26.52 -20.00 -20.41
CA GLY A 135 26.81 -19.92 -21.84
C GLY A 135 26.35 -21.13 -22.67
N SER A 136 25.77 -22.17 -22.05
CA SER A 136 25.22 -23.34 -22.75
C SER A 136 23.80 -23.13 -23.31
N GLY A 137 23.35 -21.89 -23.43
CA GLY A 137 22.00 -21.54 -23.91
C GLY A 137 20.90 -22.07 -23.00
N ALA A 138 19.80 -22.56 -23.58
CA ALA A 138 18.62 -23.04 -22.83
C ALA A 138 18.93 -24.14 -21.81
N ALA A 139 20.00 -24.92 -21.97
CA ALA A 139 20.40 -25.92 -20.99
C ALA A 139 20.95 -25.36 -19.68
N ALA A 140 21.31 -24.06 -19.65
CA ALA A 140 21.74 -23.32 -18.45
C ALA A 140 20.60 -22.60 -17.77
N GLU A 141 19.37 -22.68 -18.28
CA GLU A 141 18.18 -21.95 -17.82
C GLU A 141 17.11 -22.92 -17.34
N HIS A 142 16.34 -22.47 -16.39
CA HIS A 142 15.16 -23.15 -15.87
C HIS A 142 14.08 -22.13 -15.58
N GLU A 143 12.90 -22.37 -16.08
CA GLU A 143 11.74 -21.49 -15.94
C GLU A 143 10.63 -22.22 -15.18
N GLU A 144 10.08 -21.52 -14.19
CA GLU A 144 8.92 -21.98 -13.43
C GLU A 144 7.84 -20.91 -13.40
N LEU A 145 6.60 -21.33 -13.57
CA LEU A 145 5.43 -20.48 -13.54
C LEU A 145 4.65 -20.72 -12.25
N PHE A 146 4.20 -19.65 -11.63
CA PHE A 146 3.36 -19.72 -10.43
C PHE A 146 2.18 -18.77 -10.52
N ALA A 147 1.06 -19.16 -9.90
CA ALA A 147 -0.11 -18.32 -9.80
C ALA A 147 0.04 -17.37 -8.61
N VAL A 148 -0.40 -16.13 -8.78
CA VAL A 148 -0.44 -15.14 -7.71
C VAL A 148 -1.89 -15.03 -7.22
N PRO A 149 -2.17 -15.07 -5.90
CA PRO A 149 -3.51 -14.92 -5.36
C PRO A 149 -3.98 -13.47 -5.52
N THR A 150 -4.98 -13.25 -6.35
CA THR A 150 -5.51 -11.91 -6.69
C THR A 150 -6.99 -11.74 -6.35
N ALA A 151 -7.51 -12.57 -5.44
CA ALA A 151 -8.91 -12.54 -5.06
C ALA A 151 -9.32 -11.22 -4.41
N HIS A 152 -8.45 -10.62 -3.63
CA HIS A 152 -8.67 -9.39 -2.89
C HIS A 152 -7.66 -8.31 -3.28
N ARG A 153 -8.06 -7.07 -3.12
CA ARG A 153 -7.18 -5.91 -3.29
C ARG A 153 -5.99 -6.01 -2.32
N ALA A 154 -4.79 -5.90 -2.84
CA ALA A 154 -3.56 -5.95 -2.06
C ALA A 154 -2.35 -5.45 -2.86
N VAL A 155 -1.26 -5.16 -2.16
CA VAL A 155 0.08 -5.13 -2.75
C VAL A 155 0.75 -6.46 -2.43
N ILE A 156 0.90 -7.29 -3.43
CA ILE A 156 1.50 -8.63 -3.28
C ILE A 156 2.98 -8.54 -3.62
N THR A 157 3.82 -8.82 -2.63
CA THR A 157 5.27 -8.88 -2.82
C THR A 157 5.68 -10.32 -3.12
N ALA A 158 6.32 -10.56 -4.25
CA ALA A 158 6.95 -11.83 -4.60
C ALA A 158 8.48 -11.72 -4.38
N GLY A 159 9.02 -12.57 -3.53
CA GLY A 159 10.44 -12.57 -3.17
C GLY A 159 10.74 -12.01 -1.77
N PRO A 160 12.03 -12.00 -1.40
CA PRO A 160 13.19 -12.34 -2.21
C PRO A 160 13.27 -13.83 -2.58
N ALA A 161 13.84 -14.17 -3.75
CA ALA A 161 14.12 -15.56 -4.07
C ALA A 161 15.33 -16.05 -3.26
N LEU A 162 15.14 -17.10 -2.47
CA LEU A 162 16.15 -17.65 -1.56
C LEU A 162 16.47 -19.08 -1.99
N SER A 163 17.75 -19.41 -2.21
CA SER A 163 18.14 -20.81 -2.26
C SER A 163 18.44 -21.30 -0.86
N VAL A 164 17.92 -22.48 -0.56
CA VAL A 164 18.13 -23.13 0.72
C VAL A 164 18.94 -24.40 0.48
N ARG A 165 20.11 -24.44 1.07
CA ARG A 165 20.92 -25.65 1.15
C ARG A 165 21.04 -26.06 2.61
N GLY A 166 20.71 -27.29 2.90
CA GLY A 166 20.85 -27.88 4.21
C GLY A 166 21.41 -29.28 4.09
N ASP A 167 21.92 -29.79 5.19
CA ASP A 167 22.24 -31.19 5.33
C ASP A 167 20.96 -31.99 5.64
N GLN A 168 21.01 -33.30 5.43
CA GLN A 168 19.88 -34.21 5.64
C GLN A 168 19.46 -34.31 7.13
N LEU A 169 20.36 -33.99 8.06
CA LEU A 169 20.11 -34.01 9.49
C LEU A 169 19.52 -32.69 10.00
N GLY A 170 19.50 -31.64 9.15
CA GLY A 170 18.99 -30.33 9.53
C GLY A 170 19.87 -29.56 10.53
N LEU A 171 21.15 -29.94 10.67
CA LEU A 171 22.09 -29.29 11.59
C LEU A 171 22.59 -27.96 11.05
N LEU A 172 22.77 -27.89 9.73
CA LEU A 172 23.29 -26.72 9.05
C LEU A 172 22.35 -26.34 7.89
N ARG A 173 22.05 -25.02 7.78
CA ARG A 173 21.17 -24.49 6.73
C ARG A 173 21.75 -23.18 6.19
N ARG A 174 22.12 -23.14 4.93
CA ARG A 174 22.59 -21.93 4.26
C ARG A 174 21.51 -21.37 3.37
N ARG A 175 21.11 -20.11 3.64
CA ARG A 175 20.20 -19.35 2.78
C ARG A 175 21.00 -18.32 1.98
N VAL A 176 20.78 -18.28 0.68
CA VAL A 176 21.41 -17.30 -0.22
C VAL A 176 20.33 -16.58 -0.99
N ARG A 177 20.31 -15.24 -0.92
CA ARG A 177 19.39 -14.40 -1.66
C ARG A 177 19.92 -14.18 -3.08
N TRP A 178 19.07 -14.40 -4.08
CA TRP A 178 19.42 -14.30 -5.48
C TRP A 178 18.70 -13.20 -6.22
N ALA A 179 17.48 -12.85 -5.80
CA ALA A 179 16.70 -11.79 -6.42
C ALA A 179 16.06 -10.88 -5.37
N ASP A 180 15.85 -9.65 -5.74
CA ASP A 180 15.10 -8.70 -4.94
C ASP A 180 13.59 -8.93 -5.08
N PRO A 181 12.78 -8.52 -4.09
CA PRO A 181 11.34 -8.64 -4.17
C PRO A 181 10.76 -7.73 -5.26
N VAL A 182 9.69 -8.21 -5.90
CA VAL A 182 8.93 -7.48 -6.92
C VAL A 182 7.49 -7.34 -6.42
N GLU A 183 6.91 -6.15 -6.60
CA GLU A 183 5.53 -5.87 -6.20
C GLU A 183 4.56 -6.05 -7.37
N LEU A 184 3.40 -6.64 -7.08
CA LEU A 184 2.23 -6.69 -7.93
C LEU A 184 1.09 -5.95 -7.23
N PHE A 185 0.44 -5.04 -7.94
CA PHE A 185 -0.69 -4.29 -7.42
C PHE A 185 -2.00 -4.95 -7.87
N VAL A 186 -2.79 -5.38 -6.90
CA VAL A 186 -4.16 -5.85 -7.12
C VAL A 186 -5.09 -4.68 -6.83
N HIS A 187 -5.53 -4.00 -7.89
CA HIS A 187 -6.41 -2.84 -7.80
C HIS A 187 -7.80 -3.21 -7.29
N PRO A 188 -8.48 -2.29 -6.61
CA PRO A 188 -9.88 -2.48 -6.26
C PRO A 188 -10.75 -2.59 -7.51
N LEU A 189 -11.90 -3.24 -7.38
CA LEU A 189 -12.93 -3.22 -8.41
C LEU A 189 -13.39 -1.77 -8.61
N THR A 190 -13.53 -1.34 -9.86
CA THR A 190 -14.03 0.00 -10.19
C THR A 190 -15.18 -0.11 -11.19
N THR A 191 -16.17 0.78 -11.04
CA THR A 191 -17.25 0.91 -12.02
C THR A 191 -17.09 2.17 -12.83
N LEU A 192 -17.52 2.13 -14.10
CA LEU A 192 -17.52 3.30 -14.97
C LEU A 192 -18.68 4.22 -14.59
N LEU A 193 -18.35 5.47 -14.33
CA LEU A 193 -19.33 6.52 -14.12
C LEU A 193 -19.51 7.30 -15.44
N ALA A 194 -20.74 7.66 -15.79
CA ALA A 194 -20.99 8.40 -17.03
C ALA A 194 -20.36 9.79 -16.93
N PRO A 195 -19.59 10.22 -17.96
CA PRO A 195 -19.04 11.57 -18.01
C PRO A 195 -20.20 12.58 -18.08
N SER A 196 -20.01 13.76 -17.51
CA SER A 196 -20.95 14.90 -17.50
C SER A 196 -22.35 14.69 -16.89
N GLN A 197 -22.73 13.48 -16.54
CA GLN A 197 -23.98 13.20 -15.82
C GLN A 197 -23.74 12.97 -14.32
N SER A 198 -22.49 12.88 -13.89
CA SER A 198 -22.20 12.97 -12.46
C SER A 198 -22.28 14.45 -12.10
N GLY A 199 -23.32 14.89 -11.40
CA GLY A 199 -23.47 16.25 -10.89
C GLY A 199 -22.28 16.74 -10.05
N LEU A 200 -21.35 15.85 -9.74
CA LEU A 200 -20.04 16.13 -9.17
C LEU A 200 -19.22 17.13 -9.99
N VAL A 201 -19.25 17.06 -11.33
CA VAL A 201 -18.43 17.92 -12.19
C VAL A 201 -19.24 19.11 -12.70
N ARG A 202 -20.53 18.94 -12.95
CA ARG A 202 -21.40 20.01 -13.45
C ARG A 202 -21.55 21.16 -12.45
N ASP A 203 -21.55 20.87 -11.16
CA ASP A 203 -21.57 21.90 -10.11
C ASP A 203 -20.20 22.58 -9.91
N LEU A 204 -19.12 21.95 -10.40
CA LEU A 204 -17.82 22.61 -10.42
C LEU A 204 -17.78 23.75 -11.48
N GLU A 205 -18.55 23.63 -12.57
CA GLU A 205 -18.61 24.65 -13.62
C GLU A 205 -19.73 25.70 -13.37
N GLY A 206 -20.72 25.39 -12.53
CA GLY A 206 -21.95 26.17 -12.40
C GLY A 206 -22.04 27.17 -11.24
N ALA A 207 -21.16 27.10 -10.26
CA ALA A 207 -21.20 28.03 -9.12
C ALA A 207 -20.34 29.27 -9.37
N VAL A 208 -20.89 30.20 -10.15
CA VAL A 208 -20.38 31.56 -10.22
C VAL A 208 -20.72 32.25 -8.88
N THR A 209 -19.80 32.25 -7.96
CA THR A 209 -19.97 32.98 -6.68
C THR A 209 -19.67 34.43 -6.94
N SER A 210 -20.67 35.30 -6.69
CA SER A 210 -20.60 36.77 -6.84
C SER A 210 -19.81 37.45 -5.69
N THR A 211 -18.87 36.75 -5.05
CA THR A 211 -18.09 37.36 -3.98
C THR A 211 -16.86 38.05 -4.58
N LEU A 212 -16.82 39.36 -4.42
CA LEU A 212 -15.72 40.23 -4.83
C LEU A 212 -14.50 40.04 -3.95
N THR A 213 -13.40 39.47 -4.49
CA THR A 213 -12.12 39.35 -3.78
C THR A 213 -10.97 39.90 -4.63
N ASN A 214 -9.95 40.44 -3.97
CA ASN A 214 -8.87 41.21 -4.56
C ASN A 214 -7.65 40.39 -5.03
N SER A 215 -7.72 39.06 -5.10
CA SER A 215 -6.61 38.20 -5.49
C SER A 215 -7.03 37.13 -6.49
N ASP A 216 -6.40 37.06 -7.64
CA ASP A 216 -6.66 36.22 -8.82
C ASP A 216 -7.92 36.63 -9.62
N LEU A 217 -7.82 37.77 -10.29
CA LEU A 217 -8.94 38.46 -10.91
C LEU A 217 -8.95 38.24 -12.41
N GLU A 218 -9.93 37.52 -12.93
CA GLU A 218 -10.24 37.53 -14.35
C GLU A 218 -11.21 38.67 -14.65
N PHE A 219 -10.90 39.49 -15.69
CA PHE A 219 -11.75 40.60 -16.10
C PHE A 219 -13.09 40.07 -16.60
N HIS A 220 -14.19 40.49 -15.93
CA HIS A 220 -15.52 40.04 -16.31
C HIS A 220 -16.29 41.12 -17.11
N ALA A 221 -16.42 42.33 -16.54
CA ALA A 221 -17.22 43.38 -17.15
C ALA A 221 -16.77 44.78 -16.69
N LEU A 222 -17.30 45.80 -17.38
CA LEU A 222 -17.23 47.19 -16.89
C LEU A 222 -18.60 47.58 -16.42
N ARG A 223 -18.67 48.17 -15.20
CA ARG A 223 -19.89 48.80 -14.66
C ARG A 223 -19.65 50.27 -14.33
N PRO A 224 -20.69 51.06 -14.23
CA PRO A 224 -20.57 52.42 -13.72
C PRO A 224 -19.95 52.43 -12.31
N TYR A 225 -19.16 53.47 -12.04
CA TYR A 225 -18.58 53.74 -10.71
C TYR A 225 -19.66 54.06 -9.71
N GLU A 226 -19.62 53.47 -8.55
CA GLU A 226 -20.45 53.80 -7.41
C GLU A 226 -19.58 54.39 -6.27
N PRO A 227 -20.08 55.34 -5.45
CA PRO A 227 -19.36 55.88 -4.31
C PRO A 227 -18.96 54.76 -3.34
N GLY A 228 -17.63 54.57 -3.14
CA GLY A 228 -17.06 53.51 -2.34
C GLY A 228 -16.19 52.50 -3.15
N ASP A 229 -16.26 52.59 -4.47
CA ASP A 229 -15.37 51.76 -5.31
C ASP A 229 -13.93 52.23 -5.27
N ASP A 230 -12.98 51.26 -5.29
CA ASP A 230 -11.54 51.58 -5.33
C ASP A 230 -11.15 52.16 -6.68
N GLN A 231 -10.59 53.37 -6.65
CA GLN A 231 -10.18 54.14 -7.83
C GLN A 231 -9.09 53.40 -8.67
N ARG A 232 -8.36 52.42 -8.10
CA ARG A 232 -7.37 51.59 -8.79
C ARG A 232 -8.00 50.73 -9.87
N TYR A 233 -9.27 50.41 -9.75
CA TYR A 233 -10.02 49.60 -10.69
C TYR A 233 -10.75 50.39 -11.77
N VAL A 234 -10.63 51.73 -11.78
CA VAL A 234 -11.21 52.57 -12.82
C VAL A 234 -10.54 52.30 -14.16
N HIS A 235 -11.36 51.97 -15.15
CA HIS A 235 -10.91 51.76 -16.52
C HIS A 235 -10.92 53.08 -17.29
N TRP A 236 -9.89 53.89 -17.17
CA TRP A 236 -9.80 55.28 -17.68
C TRP A 236 -10.10 55.40 -19.17
N ARG A 237 -9.68 54.42 -19.99
CA ARG A 237 -9.94 54.44 -21.45
C ARG A 237 -11.44 54.31 -21.77
N ALA A 238 -12.15 53.40 -21.07
CA ALA A 238 -13.59 53.25 -21.26
C ALA A 238 -14.35 54.42 -20.67
N SER A 239 -13.93 54.93 -19.54
CA SER A 239 -14.50 56.12 -18.88
C SER A 239 -14.46 57.36 -19.80
N ALA A 240 -13.29 57.61 -20.43
CA ALA A 240 -13.11 58.69 -21.38
C ALA A 240 -13.97 58.56 -22.64
N ARG A 241 -14.27 57.32 -23.04
CA ARG A 241 -15.07 57.05 -24.27
C ARG A 241 -16.58 57.19 -24.01
N ILE A 242 -17.01 56.80 -22.79
CA ILE A 242 -18.43 56.78 -22.42
C ILE A 242 -18.86 58.08 -21.71
N GLY A 243 -17.88 58.85 -21.24
CA GLY A 243 -18.15 60.09 -20.49
C GLY A 243 -18.61 59.89 -19.05
N GLN A 244 -18.50 58.65 -18.51
CA GLN A 244 -18.86 58.28 -17.17
C GLN A 244 -17.76 57.38 -16.59
N LEU A 245 -17.45 57.51 -15.32
CA LEU A 245 -16.45 56.65 -14.65
C LEU A 245 -16.92 55.20 -14.70
N MET A 246 -16.07 54.34 -15.27
CA MET A 246 -16.30 52.89 -15.40
C MET A 246 -15.27 52.14 -14.58
N VAL A 247 -15.74 51.22 -13.78
CA VAL A 247 -14.90 50.33 -12.93
C VAL A 247 -14.87 48.93 -13.50
N ARG A 248 -13.68 48.34 -13.45
CA ARG A 248 -13.50 46.92 -13.81
C ARG A 248 -14.13 46.07 -12.74
N GLN A 249 -15.05 45.23 -13.17
CA GLN A 249 -15.63 44.18 -12.35
C GLN A 249 -14.82 42.91 -12.60
N PHE A 250 -14.29 42.35 -11.57
CA PHE A 250 -13.53 41.11 -11.62
C PHE A 250 -14.38 40.00 -11.03
N GLN A 251 -14.24 38.83 -11.61
CA GLN A 251 -14.86 37.63 -11.14
C GLN A 251 -13.77 36.73 -10.58
N GLU A 252 -13.95 36.26 -9.34
CA GLU A 252 -13.08 35.26 -8.77
C GLU A 252 -13.30 33.94 -9.51
N THR A 253 -12.32 33.52 -10.28
CA THR A 253 -12.32 32.17 -10.84
C THR A 253 -11.89 31.23 -9.73
N ARG A 254 -12.83 30.82 -8.88
CA ARG A 254 -12.55 29.71 -7.95
C ARG A 254 -12.14 28.52 -8.78
N ARG A 255 -10.90 28.09 -8.62
CA ARG A 255 -10.45 26.82 -9.18
C ARG A 255 -11.26 25.73 -8.52
N SER A 256 -12.13 25.12 -9.31
CA SER A 256 -12.99 24.03 -8.86
C SER A 256 -12.11 22.86 -8.38
N GLU A 257 -12.07 22.62 -7.09
CA GLU A 257 -11.33 21.50 -6.49
C GLU A 257 -12.31 20.56 -5.79
N LEU A 258 -12.16 19.26 -6.08
CA LEU A 258 -12.93 18.23 -5.40
C LEU A 258 -12.05 17.57 -4.33
N VAL A 259 -12.59 17.47 -3.14
CA VAL A 259 -11.97 16.70 -2.05
C VAL A 259 -12.79 15.45 -1.82
N LEU A 260 -12.14 14.30 -1.96
CA LEU A 260 -12.70 12.98 -1.70
C LEU A 260 -12.03 12.41 -0.45
N THR A 261 -12.82 12.20 0.59
CA THR A 261 -12.33 11.59 1.82
C THR A 261 -12.94 10.22 2.03
N GLN A 262 -12.14 9.26 2.45
CA GLN A 262 -12.63 7.96 2.90
C GLN A 262 -12.22 7.76 4.36
N LEU A 263 -13.20 7.45 5.19
CA LEU A 263 -12.96 7.07 6.57
C LEU A 263 -12.43 5.64 6.61
N VAL A 264 -11.30 5.43 7.30
CA VAL A 264 -10.65 4.11 7.40
C VAL A 264 -10.71 3.52 8.81
N ASP A 265 -11.36 4.20 9.76
CA ASP A 265 -11.60 3.64 11.08
C ASP A 265 -12.45 2.35 10.96
N ALA A 266 -11.87 1.24 11.42
CA ALA A 266 -12.53 -0.07 11.39
C ALA A 266 -13.88 -0.08 12.12
N ALA A 267 -14.05 0.75 13.15
CA ALA A 267 -15.31 0.89 13.89
C ALA A 267 -16.45 1.47 13.03
N GLY A 268 -16.14 2.15 11.93
CA GLY A 268 -17.11 2.71 11.00
C GLY A 268 -17.76 1.68 10.08
N TYR A 269 -17.23 0.44 10.03
CA TYR A 269 -17.66 -0.62 9.12
C TYR A 269 -18.23 -1.82 9.90
N ALA A 270 -19.20 -2.51 9.30
CA ALA A 270 -19.70 -3.75 9.88
C ALA A 270 -18.60 -4.81 9.89
N SER A 271 -18.35 -5.41 11.05
CA SER A 271 -17.40 -6.52 11.16
C SER A 271 -17.98 -7.76 10.49
N ASP A 272 -17.25 -8.33 9.55
CA ASP A 272 -17.58 -9.63 8.93
C ASP A 272 -17.31 -10.76 9.94
N ARG A 273 -18.07 -10.77 11.05
CA ARG A 273 -18.10 -11.94 11.95
C ARG A 273 -18.98 -13.00 11.31
N ARG A 274 -18.40 -13.75 10.40
CA ARG A 274 -18.89 -15.11 10.19
C ARG A 274 -18.41 -15.93 11.38
N ASP A 275 -19.30 -16.09 12.38
CA ASP A 275 -19.15 -17.12 13.41
C ASP A 275 -19.21 -18.48 12.72
N GLY A 276 -18.07 -19.00 12.26
CA GLY A 276 -17.96 -20.31 11.64
C GLY A 276 -16.50 -20.71 11.47
N ALA A 277 -16.21 -21.97 11.75
CA ALA A 277 -14.89 -22.61 11.77
C ALA A 277 -14.18 -22.65 10.38
N ASP A 278 -14.74 -22.00 9.35
CA ASP A 278 -14.23 -21.92 7.97
C ASP A 278 -13.69 -20.53 7.62
N ALA A 279 -13.25 -19.75 8.63
CA ALA A 279 -12.50 -18.54 8.36
C ALA A 279 -11.20 -18.96 7.67
N GLU A 280 -11.12 -18.78 6.35
CA GLU A 280 -9.87 -18.89 5.61
C GLU A 280 -8.79 -18.05 6.30
N PRO A 281 -7.56 -18.57 6.45
CA PRO A 281 -6.46 -17.88 7.14
C PRO A 281 -5.97 -16.62 6.36
N ASP A 282 -6.57 -16.33 5.24
CA ASP A 282 -6.36 -15.12 4.45
C ASP A 282 -7.11 -13.96 5.13
N GLY A 283 -6.43 -13.32 6.08
CA GLY A 283 -6.85 -12.23 6.95
C GLY A 283 -8.12 -11.55 6.48
N ALA A 284 -9.23 -11.80 7.18
CA ALA A 284 -10.58 -11.43 6.80
C ALA A 284 -10.62 -9.96 6.35
N SER A 285 -10.60 -9.76 5.04
CA SER A 285 -10.81 -8.47 4.41
C SER A 285 -12.24 -8.07 4.74
N ASN A 286 -12.44 -6.96 5.44
CA ASN A 286 -13.77 -6.45 5.73
C ASN A 286 -14.46 -6.11 4.40
N ALA A 287 -15.41 -6.94 3.96
CA ALA A 287 -16.07 -6.82 2.66
C ALA A 287 -16.77 -5.45 2.47
N GLU A 288 -17.31 -4.88 3.55
CA GLU A 288 -17.89 -3.54 3.50
C GLU A 288 -16.81 -2.46 3.28
N PHE A 289 -15.66 -2.60 3.92
CA PHE A 289 -14.52 -1.71 3.69
C PHE A 289 -13.98 -1.83 2.26
N GLU A 290 -13.87 -3.04 1.71
CA GLU A 290 -13.45 -3.26 0.33
C GLU A 290 -14.42 -2.63 -0.68
N LEU A 291 -15.72 -2.70 -0.40
CA LEU A 291 -16.72 -2.00 -1.19
C LEU A 291 -16.55 -0.47 -1.09
N ALA A 292 -16.26 0.07 0.09
CA ALA A 292 -16.02 1.50 0.29
C ALA A 292 -14.78 1.97 -0.49
N VAL A 293 -13.67 1.21 -0.47
CA VAL A 293 -12.47 1.50 -1.28
C VAL A 293 -12.81 1.46 -2.78
N SER A 294 -13.61 0.50 -3.23
CA SER A 294 -14.05 0.38 -4.63
C SER A 294 -14.91 1.57 -5.07
N VAL A 295 -15.79 2.05 -4.19
CA VAL A 295 -16.61 3.26 -4.39
C VAL A 295 -15.71 4.49 -4.50
N MET A 296 -14.81 4.68 -3.54
CA MET A 296 -13.84 5.79 -3.53
C MET A 296 -12.97 5.78 -4.79
N ALA A 297 -12.40 4.62 -5.13
CA ALA A 297 -11.56 4.46 -6.31
C ALA A 297 -12.32 4.75 -7.61
N SER A 298 -13.60 4.37 -7.71
CA SER A 298 -14.45 4.63 -8.88
C SER A 298 -14.71 6.12 -9.06
N VAL A 299 -15.06 6.84 -7.99
CA VAL A 299 -15.28 8.28 -7.99
C VAL A 299 -13.99 9.02 -8.32
N GLY A 300 -12.90 8.71 -7.61
CA GLY A 300 -11.60 9.33 -7.83
C GLY A 300 -11.08 9.11 -9.25
N ALA A 301 -11.18 7.87 -9.77
CA ALA A 301 -10.78 7.56 -11.13
C ALA A 301 -11.58 8.34 -12.18
N GLN A 302 -12.88 8.53 -11.97
CA GLN A 302 -13.73 9.30 -12.89
C GLN A 302 -13.33 10.77 -12.91
N VAL A 303 -13.17 11.39 -11.74
CA VAL A 303 -12.78 12.80 -11.60
C VAL A 303 -11.43 13.07 -12.26
N LEU A 304 -10.47 12.14 -12.11
CA LEU A 304 -9.16 12.25 -12.76
C LEU A 304 -9.24 12.07 -14.30
N ARG A 305 -10.10 11.19 -14.80
CA ARG A 305 -10.35 11.05 -16.26
C ARG A 305 -10.92 12.34 -16.86
N GLU A 306 -11.74 13.04 -16.12
CA GLU A 306 -12.32 14.34 -16.50
C GLU A 306 -11.33 15.51 -16.33
N LYS A 307 -10.09 15.21 -15.90
CA LYS A 307 -9.02 16.20 -15.68
C LYS A 307 -9.37 17.27 -14.64
N THR A 308 -10.33 16.99 -13.78
CA THR A 308 -10.68 17.84 -12.65
C THR A 308 -9.63 17.69 -11.55
N ARG A 309 -9.27 18.80 -10.91
CA ARG A 309 -8.38 18.77 -9.75
C ARG A 309 -9.08 18.07 -8.59
N ALA A 310 -8.46 17.02 -8.10
CA ALA A 310 -8.97 16.28 -6.96
C ALA A 310 -7.87 15.97 -5.96
N ARG A 311 -8.22 15.99 -4.70
CA ARG A 311 -7.41 15.43 -3.62
C ARG A 311 -8.19 14.28 -3.00
N VAL A 312 -7.50 13.18 -2.76
CA VAL A 312 -8.09 11.99 -2.15
C VAL A 312 -7.34 11.70 -0.86
N LEU A 313 -8.04 11.76 0.26
CA LEU A 313 -7.45 11.67 1.59
C LEU A 313 -8.19 10.64 2.44
N THR A 314 -7.42 10.00 3.30
CA THR A 314 -7.91 9.19 4.42
C THR A 314 -7.29 9.70 5.71
N GLU A 315 -7.72 9.21 6.87
CA GLU A 315 -7.12 9.57 8.14
C GLU A 315 -5.63 9.19 8.23
N THR A 316 -5.18 8.25 7.41
CA THR A 316 -3.82 7.70 7.48
C THR A 316 -2.94 8.08 6.29
N LEU A 317 -3.53 8.38 5.13
CA LEU A 317 -2.79 8.55 3.89
C LEU A 317 -3.48 9.59 2.97
N GLU A 318 -2.69 10.44 2.32
CA GLU A 318 -3.11 11.19 1.14
C GLU A 318 -2.68 10.43 -0.11
N LEU A 319 -3.65 10.05 -0.96
CA LEU A 319 -3.40 9.28 -2.18
C LEU A 319 -2.93 10.20 -3.30
N ARG A 320 -2.01 9.71 -4.10
CA ARG A 320 -1.51 10.45 -5.26
C ARG A 320 -2.56 10.52 -6.36
N THR A 321 -2.87 11.73 -6.81
CA THR A 321 -3.90 12.02 -7.81
C THR A 321 -3.33 12.50 -9.16
N ALA A 322 -2.05 12.23 -9.41
CA ALA A 322 -1.43 12.61 -10.69
C ALA A 322 -2.01 11.82 -11.87
N THR A 323 -2.31 10.55 -11.69
CA THR A 323 -2.95 9.67 -12.68
C THR A 323 -3.91 8.71 -12.01
N VAL A 324 -4.84 8.16 -12.79
CA VAL A 324 -5.75 7.09 -12.31
C VAL A 324 -4.95 5.90 -11.79
N THR A 325 -3.87 5.54 -12.48
CA THR A 325 -3.02 4.40 -12.07
C THR A 325 -2.37 4.62 -10.71
N THR A 326 -1.83 5.82 -10.45
CA THR A 326 -1.21 6.12 -9.15
C THR A 326 -2.23 6.13 -8.02
N LEU A 327 -3.46 6.61 -8.28
CA LEU A 327 -4.56 6.55 -7.32
C LEU A 327 -4.91 5.10 -6.98
N LEU A 328 -5.04 4.24 -7.99
CA LEU A 328 -5.36 2.82 -7.79
C LEU A 328 -4.23 2.06 -7.10
N ASP A 329 -2.96 2.34 -7.44
CA ASP A 329 -1.80 1.76 -6.75
C ASP A 329 -1.80 2.12 -5.25
N ASP A 330 -2.07 3.38 -4.90
CA ASP A 330 -2.16 3.80 -3.50
C ASP A 330 -3.39 3.22 -2.79
N SER A 331 -4.52 3.08 -3.51
CA SER A 331 -5.72 2.42 -2.97
C SER A 331 -5.45 0.98 -2.54
N CYS A 332 -4.48 0.28 -3.18
CA CYS A 332 -4.09 -1.08 -2.78
C CYS A 332 -3.53 -1.17 -1.36
N ARG A 333 -3.06 -0.05 -0.81
CA ARG A 333 -2.40 0.01 0.51
C ARG A 333 -3.34 0.41 1.64
N LEU A 334 -4.60 0.75 1.32
CA LEU A 334 -5.56 1.14 2.35
C LEU A 334 -6.00 -0.08 3.15
N GLU A 335 -5.92 0.03 4.46
CA GLU A 335 -6.37 -1.00 5.40
C GLU A 335 -7.29 -0.37 6.45
N PRO A 336 -8.30 -1.11 6.94
CA PRO A 336 -9.09 -0.64 8.07
C PRO A 336 -8.18 -0.52 9.29
N THR A 337 -8.17 0.65 9.90
CA THR A 337 -7.29 0.97 11.03
C THR A 337 -8.08 0.97 12.32
N THR A 338 -7.55 0.33 13.36
CA THR A 338 -8.14 0.34 14.70
C THR A 338 -7.45 1.34 15.60
N GLY A 339 -8.21 1.94 16.54
CA GLY A 339 -7.63 2.85 17.54
C GLY A 339 -7.36 4.27 17.02
N LEU A 340 -7.99 4.66 15.93
CA LEU A 340 -8.03 6.06 15.53
C LEU A 340 -8.91 6.81 16.54
N HIS A 341 -8.29 7.72 17.30
CA HIS A 341 -8.99 8.55 18.28
C HIS A 341 -9.53 9.87 17.71
N VAL A 342 -9.53 10.00 16.38
CA VAL A 342 -9.97 11.18 15.66
C VAL A 342 -11.38 10.94 15.14
N SER A 343 -12.33 11.80 15.51
CA SER A 343 -13.68 11.70 14.97
C SER A 343 -13.72 12.09 13.48
N PRO A 344 -14.68 11.55 12.69
CA PRO A 344 -14.87 11.93 11.29
C PRO A 344 -14.93 13.45 11.07
N ARG A 345 -15.61 14.16 11.97
CA ARG A 345 -15.70 15.62 11.97
C ARG A 345 -14.34 16.29 12.16
N GLU A 346 -13.54 15.82 13.12
CA GLU A 346 -12.20 16.38 13.38
C GLU A 346 -11.28 16.17 12.21
N PHE A 347 -11.28 14.98 11.63
CA PHE A 347 -10.50 14.66 10.43
C PHE A 347 -10.85 15.63 9.28
N VAL A 348 -12.14 15.78 8.95
CA VAL A 348 -12.55 16.67 7.85
C VAL A 348 -12.21 18.13 8.18
N ARG A 349 -12.39 18.58 9.43
CA ARG A 349 -11.98 19.92 9.85
C ARG A 349 -10.48 20.16 9.63
N ASP A 350 -9.64 19.20 10.00
CA ASP A 350 -8.18 19.31 9.85
C ASP A 350 -7.76 19.29 8.38
N VAL A 351 -8.47 18.51 7.53
CA VAL A 351 -8.29 18.53 6.08
C VAL A 351 -8.61 19.92 5.52
N LEU A 352 -9.78 20.45 5.84
CA LEU A 352 -10.24 21.75 5.33
C LEU A 352 -9.42 22.94 5.87
N ALA A 353 -8.86 22.83 7.07
CA ALA A 353 -7.99 23.88 7.63
C ALA A 353 -6.66 24.03 6.90
N ARG A 354 -6.21 23.00 6.15
CA ARG A 354 -4.93 22.99 5.42
C ARG A 354 -5.04 23.35 3.95
N MET A 355 -6.24 23.68 3.47
CA MET A 355 -6.48 23.97 2.06
C MET A 355 -7.52 25.07 1.89
N ALA A 356 -7.60 25.62 0.68
CA ALA A 356 -8.73 26.49 0.33
C ALA A 356 -10.04 25.66 0.35
N PRO A 357 -11.18 26.27 0.70
CA PRO A 357 -12.46 25.58 0.69
C PRO A 357 -12.73 24.93 -0.66
N PRO A 358 -12.96 23.60 -0.71
CA PRO A 358 -13.25 22.91 -1.96
C PRO A 358 -14.66 23.26 -2.46
N SER A 359 -14.88 23.15 -3.76
CA SER A 359 -16.24 23.32 -4.33
C SER A 359 -17.13 22.13 -3.96
N VAL A 360 -16.54 20.91 -3.96
CA VAL A 360 -17.25 19.69 -3.61
C VAL A 360 -16.41 18.87 -2.62
N LEU A 361 -17.06 18.41 -1.56
CA LEU A 361 -16.52 17.47 -0.59
C LEU A 361 -17.33 16.17 -0.65
N VAL A 362 -16.68 15.08 -0.98
CA VAL A 362 -17.27 13.74 -0.96
C VAL A 362 -16.71 12.96 0.21
N VAL A 363 -17.57 12.39 1.04
CA VAL A 363 -17.18 11.60 2.21
C VAL A 363 -17.68 10.18 2.05
N VAL A 364 -16.74 9.22 1.98
CA VAL A 364 -17.04 7.79 1.93
C VAL A 364 -16.93 7.18 3.32
N THR A 365 -17.93 6.42 3.73
CA THR A 365 -18.04 5.86 5.07
C THR A 365 -18.76 4.52 5.07
N GLY A 366 -18.59 3.72 6.13
CA GLY A 366 -19.30 2.47 6.33
C GLY A 366 -20.64 2.61 7.04
N SER A 367 -21.31 1.48 7.25
CA SER A 367 -22.65 1.39 7.83
C SER A 367 -22.72 1.76 9.31
N GLN A 368 -21.62 1.60 10.04
CA GLN A 368 -21.57 1.83 11.49
C GLN A 368 -21.30 3.30 11.86
N THR A 369 -20.89 4.13 10.90
CA THR A 369 -20.67 5.56 11.17
C THR A 369 -21.99 6.25 11.55
N PRO A 370 -22.08 6.90 12.73
CA PRO A 370 -23.30 7.56 13.16
C PRO A 370 -23.71 8.69 12.21
N ILE A 371 -25.01 8.80 11.91
CA ILE A 371 -25.53 9.88 11.06
C ILE A 371 -25.27 11.26 11.68
N GLY A 372 -25.19 11.34 13.02
CA GLY A 372 -24.85 12.55 13.74
C GLY A 372 -23.46 13.10 13.38
N GLU A 373 -22.47 12.20 13.16
CA GLU A 373 -21.12 12.59 12.72
C GLU A 373 -21.14 13.19 11.31
N LEU A 374 -21.92 12.61 10.39
CA LEU A 374 -22.06 13.13 9.03
C LEU A 374 -22.70 14.52 9.01
N ARG A 375 -23.71 14.77 9.89
CA ARG A 375 -24.27 16.11 10.07
C ARG A 375 -23.26 17.10 10.67
N ALA A 376 -22.40 16.62 11.55
CA ALA A 376 -21.36 17.44 12.14
C ALA A 376 -20.28 17.85 11.10
N ILE A 377 -20.02 17.00 10.11
CA ILE A 377 -19.16 17.31 8.96
C ILE A 377 -19.75 18.47 8.13
N GLU A 378 -21.07 18.46 7.89
CA GLU A 378 -21.74 19.54 7.15
C GLU A 378 -21.48 20.92 7.78
N ALA A 379 -21.53 21.01 9.12
CA ALA A 379 -21.28 22.25 9.84
C ALA A 379 -19.83 22.76 9.66
N VAL A 380 -18.88 21.85 9.44
CA VAL A 380 -17.46 22.18 9.24
C VAL A 380 -17.18 22.56 7.78
N ALA A 381 -17.86 21.91 6.81
CA ALA A 381 -17.66 22.15 5.38
C ALA A 381 -18.08 23.56 4.93
N GLY A 382 -18.96 24.22 5.70
CA GLY A 382 -19.44 25.58 5.37
C GLY A 382 -20.57 25.59 4.35
N SER A 383 -21.07 26.80 4.03
CA SER A 383 -22.22 27.00 3.13
C SER A 383 -21.85 26.85 1.66
N ASP A 384 -20.59 27.13 1.31
CA ASP A 384 -20.11 27.28 -0.06
C ASP A 384 -19.53 25.97 -0.63
N THR A 385 -19.40 24.94 0.20
CA THR A 385 -18.93 23.61 -0.18
C THR A 385 -20.12 22.66 -0.31
N ARG A 386 -20.31 22.07 -1.49
CA ARG A 386 -21.30 21.02 -1.67
C ARG A 386 -20.81 19.73 -1.03
N LEU A 387 -21.53 19.21 -0.04
CA LEU A 387 -21.23 17.95 0.62
C LEU A 387 -22.05 16.81 0.00
N ILE A 388 -21.39 15.68 -0.27
CA ILE A 388 -22.02 14.44 -0.70
C ILE A 388 -21.51 13.30 0.19
N GLY A 389 -22.41 12.62 0.88
CA GLY A 389 -22.08 11.44 1.67
C GLY A 389 -22.31 10.16 0.87
N LEU A 390 -21.31 9.28 0.82
CA LEU A 390 -21.41 7.95 0.24
C LEU A 390 -21.29 6.93 1.39
N ARG A 391 -22.43 6.42 1.82
CA ARG A 391 -22.51 5.43 2.90
C ARG A 391 -22.60 4.05 2.31
N VAL A 392 -21.62 3.21 2.59
CA VAL A 392 -21.60 1.82 2.16
C VAL A 392 -22.29 0.95 3.20
N VAL A 393 -23.21 0.12 2.76
CA VAL A 393 -23.92 -0.87 3.58
C VAL A 393 -24.00 -2.14 2.75
N LEU A 394 -23.09 -3.07 2.96
CA LEU A 394 -22.97 -4.28 2.14
C LEU A 394 -24.29 -5.04 2.02
N GLY A 395 -24.78 -5.27 0.79
CA GLY A 395 -26.08 -5.92 0.52
C GLY A 395 -27.30 -5.07 0.90
N GLY A 396 -27.10 -3.83 1.31
CA GLY A 396 -28.20 -2.91 1.64
C GLY A 396 -28.94 -2.40 0.40
N GLU A 397 -30.18 -1.96 0.57
CA GLU A 397 -30.95 -1.35 -0.51
C GLU A 397 -30.39 0.03 -0.91
N PRO A 398 -30.19 0.30 -2.20
CA PRO A 398 -29.69 1.59 -2.67
C PRO A 398 -30.72 2.70 -2.41
N ARG A 399 -30.30 3.73 -1.69
CA ARG A 399 -31.18 4.80 -1.23
C ARG A 399 -30.50 6.15 -1.31
N ILE A 400 -31.27 7.20 -1.65
CA ILE A 400 -30.88 8.59 -1.53
C ILE A 400 -31.69 9.20 -0.36
N SER A 401 -30.99 9.73 0.61
CA SER A 401 -31.58 10.44 1.74
C SER A 401 -31.07 11.87 1.75
N GLN A 402 -31.94 12.85 1.92
CA GLN A 402 -31.53 14.23 2.13
C GLN A 402 -31.37 14.47 3.62
N LEU A 403 -30.15 14.87 4.02
CA LEU A 403 -29.81 15.23 5.39
C LEU A 403 -29.49 16.72 5.41
N SER A 404 -30.38 17.54 5.95
CA SER A 404 -30.22 19.01 5.92
C SER A 404 -29.99 19.54 4.50
N ARG A 405 -28.77 19.95 4.17
CA ARG A 405 -28.38 20.55 2.88
C ARG A 405 -27.62 19.59 1.97
N PHE A 406 -27.33 18.37 2.41
CA PHE A 406 -26.54 17.42 1.61
C PHE A 406 -27.27 16.11 1.36
N HIS A 407 -26.85 15.41 0.31
CA HIS A 407 -27.36 14.11 -0.05
C HIS A 407 -26.49 12.99 0.53
N LEU A 408 -27.13 12.03 1.20
CA LEU A 408 -26.49 10.78 1.63
C LEU A 408 -26.97 9.64 0.73
N LEU A 409 -26.04 9.06 -0.01
CA LEU A 409 -26.26 7.94 -0.90
C LEU A 409 -25.87 6.65 -0.17
N THR A 410 -26.81 5.75 0.03
CA THR A 410 -26.55 4.41 0.56
C THR A 410 -26.30 3.46 -0.59
N ILE A 411 -25.17 2.74 -0.55
CA ILE A 411 -24.65 1.89 -1.61
C ILE A 411 -24.57 0.47 -1.07
N GLY A 412 -25.32 -0.46 -1.66
CA GLY A 412 -25.31 -1.87 -1.28
C GLY A 412 -24.34 -2.72 -2.08
N GLU A 413 -24.17 -2.37 -3.35
CA GLU A 413 -23.21 -2.99 -4.26
C GLU A 413 -22.58 -1.93 -5.18
N LEU A 414 -21.42 -2.25 -5.79
CA LEU A 414 -20.71 -1.29 -6.63
C LEU A 414 -21.53 -0.83 -7.85
N GLY A 415 -22.44 -1.69 -8.35
CA GLY A 415 -23.35 -1.40 -9.47
C GLY A 415 -24.41 -0.34 -9.18
N ASP A 416 -24.64 -0.01 -7.91
CA ASP A 416 -25.62 1.03 -7.50
C ASP A 416 -25.04 2.43 -7.67
N LEU A 417 -23.73 2.60 -7.54
CA LEU A 417 -23.05 3.89 -7.57
C LEU A 417 -23.40 4.73 -8.80
N PRO A 418 -23.34 4.20 -10.05
CA PRO A 418 -23.70 4.99 -11.24
C PRO A 418 -25.17 5.41 -11.25
N LYS A 419 -26.07 4.56 -10.72
CA LYS A 419 -27.51 4.84 -10.69
C LYS A 419 -27.86 5.95 -9.69
N LEU A 420 -27.23 5.92 -8.51
CA LEU A 420 -27.46 6.89 -7.45
C LEU A 420 -26.87 8.26 -7.80
N LEU A 421 -25.65 8.31 -8.32
CA LEU A 421 -25.03 9.56 -8.72
C LEU A 421 -25.81 10.29 -9.82
N ARG A 422 -26.39 9.56 -10.78
CA ARG A 422 -27.26 10.15 -11.81
C ARG A 422 -28.52 10.81 -11.28
N ARG A 423 -29.03 10.41 -10.13
CA ARG A 423 -30.27 10.96 -9.52
C ARG A 423 -30.01 12.19 -8.67
N VAL A 424 -28.78 12.44 -8.28
CA VAL A 424 -28.36 13.58 -7.44
C VAL A 424 -27.74 14.70 -8.29
N SER A 425 -27.53 14.46 -9.55
CA SER A 425 -27.00 15.38 -10.57
C SER A 425 -27.99 16.43 -10.99
#